data_2f6387d7aa6de2b917888fa106c39b53
#
_entry.id   2f6387d7aa6de2b917888fa106c39b53
#
_cell.length_a   1.000
_cell.length_b   1.000
_cell.length_c   1.000
_cell.angle_alpha   90.00
_cell.angle_beta   90.00
_cell.angle_gamma   90.00
#
_symmetry.space_group_name_H-M   'P 1'
#
loop_
_entity.id
_entity.type
_entity.pdbx_description
1 polymer ?
#
loop_
_entity_poly.entity_id
_entity_poly.type
_entity_poly.pdbx_seq_one_letter_code
_entity_poly.pdbx_strand_id
1 'polypeptide(L)' 'NDSILSGDVFLRLEHDGDNRENKVVEIRLAVPGNDLFAKRQGKTFEEAAVNTIEALRSQAEKTKEKSRAI' A
#
# COMPACT_ATOMS: atom_id res chain seq x y z
N ASN A 1 11.32 10.02 6.88
CA ASN A 1 10.73 11.15 7.50
C ASN A 1 9.61 10.72 8.46
N ASP A 2 9.40 11.53 9.41
CA ASP A 2 8.52 11.29 10.54
C ASP A 2 7.11 11.85 10.33
N SER A 3 6.69 11.93 9.09
CA SER A 3 5.43 12.60 8.76
C SER A 3 4.23 11.69 8.79
N ILE A 4 4.41 10.40 9.06
CA ILE A 4 3.29 9.48 9.11
C ILE A 4 2.56 9.64 10.43
N LEU A 5 1.28 9.99 10.37
CA LEU A 5 0.45 10.20 11.56
C LEU A 5 -0.13 8.89 12.08
N SER A 6 -0.50 7.99 11.17
CA SER A 6 -1.03 6.69 11.55
C SER A 6 -0.96 5.76 10.34
N GLY A 7 -1.10 4.47 10.60
CA GLY A 7 -1.13 3.49 9.54
C GLY A 7 -2.03 2.34 9.92
N ASP A 8 -2.74 1.82 8.94
CA ASP A 8 -3.61 0.66 9.12
C ASP A 8 -3.24 -0.39 8.09
N VAL A 9 -3.14 -1.63 8.53
CA VAL A 9 -2.83 -2.76 7.67
C VAL A 9 -3.97 -3.76 7.76
N PHE A 10 -4.50 -4.15 6.61
CA PHE A 10 -5.58 -5.13 6.54
C PHE A 10 -5.12 -6.33 5.74
N LEU A 11 -5.34 -7.50 6.27
CA LEU A 11 -5.03 -8.75 5.60
C LEU A 11 -6.33 -9.48 5.34
N ARG A 12 -6.51 -9.91 4.08
CA ARG A 12 -7.72 -10.64 3.71
C ARG A 12 -7.36 -11.83 2.86
N LEU A 13 -8.17 -12.87 2.97
CA LEU A 13 -8.10 -14.02 2.09
C LEU A 13 -9.34 -13.98 1.22
N GLU A 14 -9.14 -13.88 -0.09
CA GLU A 14 -10.27 -13.86 -1.02
C GLU A 14 -10.50 -15.25 -1.59
N HIS A 15 -11.76 -15.60 -1.75
CA HIS A 15 -12.15 -16.92 -2.21
C HIS A 15 -12.80 -16.81 -3.58
N ASP A 16 -11.99 -16.46 -4.57
CA ASP A 16 -12.48 -16.28 -5.94
C ASP A 16 -12.07 -17.44 -6.82
N GLY A 17 -12.74 -18.55 -6.67
CA GLY A 17 -12.52 -19.69 -7.54
C GLY A 17 -11.09 -20.20 -7.48
N ASP A 18 -10.46 -20.30 -8.64
CA ASP A 18 -9.14 -20.91 -8.76
C ASP A 18 -7.99 -19.95 -8.65
N ASN A 19 -8.24 -18.73 -8.28
CA ASN A 19 -7.17 -17.73 -8.20
C ASN A 19 -6.21 -18.05 -7.06
N ARG A 20 -4.96 -18.36 -7.41
CA ARG A 20 -3.94 -18.70 -6.43
C ARG A 20 -3.38 -17.44 -5.72
N GLU A 21 -3.54 -16.28 -6.32
CA GLU A 21 -3.12 -15.03 -5.71
C GLU A 21 -4.26 -14.45 -4.92
N ASN A 22 -4.65 -15.16 -3.88
CA ASN A 22 -5.83 -14.83 -3.10
C ASN A 22 -5.53 -14.16 -1.76
N LYS A 23 -4.24 -13.91 -1.46
CA LYS A 23 -3.86 -13.19 -0.25
C LYS A 23 -3.80 -11.71 -0.58
N VAL A 24 -4.60 -10.93 0.11
CA VAL A 24 -4.74 -9.51 -0.16
C VAL A 24 -4.18 -8.72 1.02
N VAL A 25 -3.34 -7.75 0.73
CA VAL A 25 -2.82 -6.81 1.72
C VAL A 25 -3.22 -5.41 1.31
N GLU A 26 -3.83 -4.70 2.24
CA GLU A 26 -4.23 -3.32 2.04
C GLU A 26 -3.57 -2.49 3.14
N ILE A 27 -2.92 -1.39 2.75
CA ILE A 27 -2.26 -0.51 3.70
C ILE A 27 -2.73 0.91 3.46
N ARG A 28 -3.10 1.59 4.53
CA ARG A 28 -3.49 3.00 4.50
C ARG A 28 -2.56 3.76 5.43
N LEU A 29 -2.03 4.86 4.93
CA LEU A 29 -1.18 5.73 5.72
C LEU A 29 -1.78 7.12 5.73
N ALA A 30 -1.93 7.68 6.93
CA ALA A 30 -2.36 9.07 7.08
C ALA A 30 -1.10 9.92 7.20
N VAL A 31 -0.93 10.84 6.25
CA VAL A 31 0.19 11.77 6.25
C VAL A 31 -0.37 13.18 6.16
N PRO A 32 0.38 14.20 6.60
CA PRO A 32 -0.11 15.57 6.56
C PRO A 32 -0.50 15.97 5.13
N GLY A 33 -1.73 16.43 4.98
CA GLY A 33 -2.22 16.94 3.72
C GLY A 33 -2.74 15.90 2.74
N ASN A 34 -2.52 14.62 2.99
CA ASN A 34 -2.97 13.59 2.05
C ASN A 34 -2.86 12.22 2.69
N ASP A 35 -3.76 11.32 2.32
CA ASP A 35 -3.68 9.94 2.73
C ASP A 35 -3.14 9.10 1.58
N LEU A 36 -2.32 8.13 1.93
CA LEU A 36 -1.80 7.18 0.97
C LEU A 36 -2.50 5.84 1.16
N PHE A 37 -2.73 5.15 0.07
CA PHE A 37 -3.46 3.90 0.10
C PHE A 37 -2.96 2.99 -1.01
N ALA A 38 -2.73 1.72 -0.67
CA ALA A 38 -2.40 0.72 -1.67
C ALA A 38 -2.97 -0.62 -1.27
N LYS A 39 -3.32 -1.41 -2.28
CA LYS A 39 -3.87 -2.74 -2.09
C LYS A 39 -3.29 -3.63 -3.18
N ARG A 40 -2.72 -4.76 -2.78
CA ARG A 40 -2.14 -5.71 -3.73
C ARG A 40 -2.44 -7.13 -3.31
N GLN A 41 -2.37 -8.03 -4.26
CA GLN A 41 -2.58 -9.45 -4.04
C GLN A 41 -1.30 -10.22 -4.30
N GLY A 42 -1.21 -11.42 -3.73
CA GLY A 42 -0.09 -12.29 -3.98
C GLY A 42 -0.43 -13.72 -3.59
N LYS A 43 0.48 -14.63 -3.86
CA LYS A 43 0.33 -16.03 -3.49
C LYS A 43 0.53 -16.23 -1.99
N THR A 44 1.29 -15.34 -1.37
CA THR A 44 1.49 -15.32 0.07
C THR A 44 1.24 -13.91 0.58
N PHE A 45 1.00 -13.79 1.89
CA PHE A 45 0.85 -12.45 2.48
C PHE A 45 2.15 -11.68 2.40
N GLU A 46 3.30 -12.35 2.50
CA GLU A 46 4.59 -11.68 2.36
C GLU A 46 4.75 -11.05 0.99
N GLU A 47 4.43 -11.78 -0.06
CA GLU A 47 4.50 -11.28 -1.42
C GLU A 47 3.56 -10.09 -1.61
N ALA A 48 2.31 -10.23 -1.15
CA ALA A 48 1.34 -9.16 -1.25
C ALA A 48 1.79 -7.93 -0.46
N ALA A 49 2.38 -8.13 0.72
CA ALA A 49 2.85 -7.02 1.54
C ALA A 49 3.99 -6.26 0.86
N VAL A 50 4.96 -6.98 0.31
CA VAL A 50 6.07 -6.34 -0.40
C VAL A 50 5.55 -5.51 -1.56
N ASN A 51 4.63 -6.07 -2.35
CA ASN A 51 4.06 -5.36 -3.49
C ASN A 51 3.28 -4.13 -3.05
N THR A 52 2.56 -4.23 -1.93
CA THR A 52 1.81 -3.10 -1.40
C THR A 52 2.74 -1.99 -0.93
N ILE A 53 3.82 -2.36 -0.24
CA ILE A 53 4.80 -1.38 0.25
C ILE A 53 5.46 -0.67 -0.92
N GLU A 54 5.80 -1.39 -1.98
CA GLU A 54 6.39 -0.77 -3.16
C GLU A 54 5.45 0.23 -3.82
N ALA A 55 4.16 -0.12 -3.86
CA ALA A 55 3.16 0.79 -4.41
C ALA A 55 3.06 2.07 -3.57
N LEU A 56 3.09 1.93 -2.24
CA LEU A 56 3.06 3.09 -1.35
C LEU A 56 4.29 3.96 -1.51
N ARG A 57 5.45 3.34 -1.65
CA ARG A 57 6.69 4.08 -1.88
C ARG A 57 6.62 4.90 -3.14
N SER A 58 6.09 4.32 -4.22
CA SER A 58 5.92 5.05 -5.47
C SER A 58 4.99 6.24 -5.31
N GLN A 59 3.91 6.08 -4.58
CA GLN A 59 2.98 7.19 -4.32
C GLN A 59 3.66 8.31 -3.54
N ALA A 60 4.43 7.95 -2.53
CA ALA A 60 5.14 8.93 -1.71
C ALA A 60 6.15 9.71 -2.53
N GLU A 61 6.87 9.02 -3.40
CA GLU A 61 7.86 9.68 -4.27
C GLU A 61 7.19 10.64 -5.24
N LYS A 62 6.08 10.24 -5.83
CA LYS A 62 5.34 11.13 -6.74
C LYS A 62 4.84 12.37 -6.02
N THR A 63 4.37 12.22 -4.81
CA THR A 63 3.91 13.35 -4.02
C THR A 63 5.05 14.32 -3.74
N LYS A 64 6.23 13.80 -3.40
CA LYS A 64 7.42 14.62 -3.19
C LYS A 64 7.80 15.38 -4.44
N GLU A 65 7.80 14.71 -5.59
CA GLU A 65 8.15 15.33 -6.86
C GLU A 65 7.21 16.49 -7.18
N LYS A 66 5.92 16.29 -6.96
CA LYS A 66 4.95 17.37 -7.19
C LYS A 66 5.22 18.56 -6.31
N SER A 67 5.57 18.33 -5.07
CA SER A 67 5.92 19.41 -4.15
C SER A 67 7.14 20.18 -4.61
N ARG A 68 8.11 19.49 -5.16
CA ARG A 68 9.35 20.12 -5.64
C ARG A 68 9.15 20.87 -6.93
N ALA A 69 8.13 20.57 -7.68
CA ALA A 69 7.89 21.19 -8.98
C ALA A 69 7.31 22.59 -8.90
N ILE A 70 7.04 23.06 -7.71
CA ILE A 70 6.47 24.41 -7.53
C ILE A 70 7.50 25.52 -7.65
#